data_1e6021e503fe5f5f34e5e4c38bffdf32
#
_entry.id   1e6021e503fe5f5f34e5e4c38bffdf32
#
_cell.length_a   1.000
_cell.length_b   1.000
_cell.length_c   1.000
_cell.angle_alpha   90.00
_cell.angle_beta   90.00
_cell.angle_gamma   90.00
#
_symmetry.space_group_name_H-M   'P 1'
#
loop_
_entity.id
_entity.type
_entity.pdbx_description
1 polymer ?
#
loop_
_entity_poly.entity_id
_entity_poly.type
_entity_poly.pdbx_seq_one_letter_code
_entity_poly.pdbx_strand_id
1 'polypeptide(L)'
;MGDLEFIKILILRLFLACLVGVIIGLEREFKGKFAGIRTHTIVALGAALAMIVSKYGFSDSSHYDAERIAAQIVSGIGFLGGGLIFIKKDYISGLTTAAGIWTTAIIAMSIGAEMYIIGMCSSILILILQLFLKEEFGIFSFIKIPYTIDIVLDNPTSIEKIYKYFKKENIKFSEKSINYRDDKLILEVQYHNKNENELIGIINFLRENRKVFKFSLD
;
A
#
# COMPACT_ATOMS: atom_id res chain seq x y z
N MET A 1 7.45 -13.97 41.72
CA MET A 1 6.15 -14.07 41.05
C MET A 1 5.94 -15.55 40.78
N GLY A 2 4.81 -16.15 41.16
CA GLY A 2 4.60 -17.59 40.96
C GLY A 2 4.55 -17.91 39.45
N ASP A 3 5.01 -19.09 39.04
CA ASP A 3 5.08 -19.53 37.65
C ASP A 3 3.74 -19.36 36.89
N LEU A 4 2.62 -19.57 37.60
CA LEU A 4 1.28 -19.41 37.05
C LEU A 4 0.96 -17.94 36.67
N GLU A 5 1.35 -16.99 37.52
CA GLU A 5 1.14 -15.56 37.26
C GLU A 5 1.99 -15.07 36.09
N PHE A 6 3.21 -15.57 35.97
CA PHE A 6 4.08 -15.28 34.83
C PHE A 6 3.48 -15.79 33.51
N ILE A 7 2.97 -17.05 33.49
CA ILE A 7 2.34 -17.64 32.32
C ILE A 7 1.10 -16.84 31.91
N LYS A 8 0.26 -16.42 32.87
CA LYS A 8 -0.92 -15.58 32.57
C LYS A 8 -0.54 -14.27 31.86
N ILE A 9 0.55 -13.63 32.32
CA ILE A 9 1.04 -12.41 31.68
C ILE A 9 1.50 -12.66 30.25
N LEU A 10 2.20 -13.75 29.97
CA LEU A 10 2.63 -14.09 28.61
C LEU A 10 1.42 -14.35 27.69
N ILE A 11 0.43 -15.08 28.17
CA ILE A 11 -0.82 -15.32 27.44
C ILE A 11 -1.55 -13.99 27.15
N LEU A 12 -1.63 -13.10 28.14
CA LEU A 12 -2.23 -11.78 27.95
C LEU A 12 -1.53 -10.97 26.85
N ARG A 13 -0.20 -11.02 26.77
CA ARG A 13 0.56 -10.35 25.70
C ARG A 13 0.21 -10.89 24.32
N LEU A 14 0.12 -12.21 24.17
CA LEU A 14 -0.29 -12.82 22.91
C LEU A 14 -1.69 -12.39 22.51
N PHE A 15 -2.62 -12.34 23.48
CA PHE A 15 -3.98 -11.88 23.24
C PHE A 15 -4.03 -10.41 22.82
N LEU A 16 -3.28 -9.53 23.50
CA LEU A 16 -3.18 -8.12 23.13
C LEU A 16 -2.58 -7.92 21.74
N ALA A 17 -1.55 -8.68 21.40
CA ALA A 17 -0.96 -8.65 20.06
C ALA A 17 -1.96 -9.08 18.98
N CYS A 18 -2.74 -10.15 19.22
CA CYS A 18 -3.82 -10.57 18.35
C CYS A 18 -4.87 -9.47 18.16
N LEU A 19 -5.29 -8.83 19.26
CA LEU A 19 -6.28 -7.74 19.21
C LEU A 19 -5.81 -6.59 18.33
N VAL A 20 -4.55 -6.16 18.48
CA VAL A 20 -3.95 -5.15 17.63
C VAL A 20 -3.93 -5.59 16.17
N GLY A 21 -3.54 -6.84 15.90
CA GLY A 21 -3.56 -7.42 14.55
C GLY A 21 -4.96 -7.42 13.92
N VAL A 22 -6.00 -7.76 14.72
CA VAL A 22 -7.41 -7.69 14.28
C VAL A 22 -7.80 -6.26 13.93
N ILE A 23 -7.52 -5.29 14.79
CA ILE A 23 -7.92 -3.89 14.59
C ILE A 23 -7.27 -3.31 13.32
N ILE A 24 -5.96 -3.50 13.15
CA ILE A 24 -5.25 -3.04 11.96
C ILE A 24 -5.75 -3.79 10.72
N GLY A 25 -5.93 -5.11 10.82
CA GLY A 25 -6.41 -5.96 9.73
C GLY A 25 -7.83 -5.64 9.28
N LEU A 26 -8.73 -5.28 10.21
CA LEU A 26 -10.10 -4.83 9.91
C LEU A 26 -10.08 -3.61 8.99
N GLU A 27 -9.29 -2.60 9.32
CA GLU A 27 -9.15 -1.41 8.49
C GLU A 27 -8.65 -1.77 7.06
N ARG A 28 -7.70 -2.69 6.96
CA ARG A 28 -7.18 -3.16 5.66
C ARG A 28 -8.23 -3.93 4.86
N GLU A 29 -8.99 -4.79 5.50
CA GLU A 29 -10.04 -5.60 4.87
C GLU A 29 -11.19 -4.73 4.38
N PHE A 30 -11.66 -3.76 5.18
CA PHE A 30 -12.67 -2.79 4.76
C PHE A 30 -12.24 -1.95 3.55
N LYS A 31 -10.94 -1.73 3.37
CA LYS A 31 -10.38 -1.03 2.20
C LYS A 31 -10.05 -1.96 1.02
N GLY A 32 -10.44 -3.22 1.07
CA GLY A 32 -10.19 -4.20 -0.01
C GLY A 32 -8.70 -4.44 -0.30
N LYS A 33 -7.82 -4.31 0.72
CA LYS A 33 -6.38 -4.57 0.55
C LYS A 33 -6.11 -6.07 0.60
N PHE A 34 -5.02 -6.53 -0.08
CA PHE A 34 -4.66 -7.95 -0.20
C PHE A 34 -4.45 -8.67 1.14
N ALA A 35 -3.96 -7.97 2.17
CA ALA A 35 -3.79 -8.50 3.51
C ALA A 35 -4.81 -7.86 4.46
N GLY A 36 -5.74 -8.66 4.95
CA GLY A 36 -6.81 -8.27 5.88
C GLY A 36 -6.59 -8.81 7.29
N ILE A 37 -7.72 -9.05 8.00
CA ILE A 37 -7.76 -9.47 9.40
C ILE A 37 -6.90 -10.70 9.66
N ARG A 38 -7.09 -11.77 8.89
CA ARG A 38 -6.39 -13.04 9.10
C ARG A 38 -4.87 -12.86 9.05
N THR A 39 -4.39 -12.17 8.03
CA THR A 39 -2.96 -11.99 7.82
C THR A 39 -2.33 -11.16 8.93
N HIS A 40 -2.91 -9.99 9.26
CA HIS A 40 -2.40 -9.13 10.30
C HIS A 40 -2.43 -9.78 11.68
N THR A 41 -3.50 -10.53 12.01
CA THR A 41 -3.62 -11.23 13.30
C THR A 41 -2.58 -12.34 13.45
N ILE A 42 -2.37 -13.17 12.41
CA ILE A 42 -1.38 -14.26 12.46
C ILE A 42 0.04 -13.69 12.53
N VAL A 43 0.33 -12.64 11.79
CA VAL A 43 1.64 -11.96 11.83
C VAL A 43 1.89 -11.35 13.21
N ALA A 44 0.89 -10.70 13.80
CA ALA A 44 1.01 -10.12 15.13
C ALA A 44 1.23 -11.20 16.21
N LEU A 45 0.45 -12.28 16.17
CA LEU A 45 0.63 -13.42 17.07
C LEU A 45 2.03 -14.02 16.96
N GLY A 46 2.47 -14.32 15.73
CA GLY A 46 3.78 -14.92 15.47
C GLY A 46 4.93 -14.03 15.93
N ALA A 47 4.86 -12.72 15.66
CA ALA A 47 5.88 -11.76 16.05
C ALA A 47 5.96 -11.58 17.59
N ALA A 48 4.81 -11.48 18.28
CA ALA A 48 4.77 -11.41 19.74
C ALA A 48 5.29 -12.70 20.39
N LEU A 49 4.87 -13.87 19.88
CA LEU A 49 5.35 -15.18 20.36
C LEU A 49 6.85 -15.32 20.18
N ALA A 50 7.38 -14.99 19.00
CA ALA A 50 8.81 -15.08 18.74
C ALA A 50 9.60 -14.10 19.62
N MET A 51 9.05 -12.91 19.93
CA MET A 51 9.67 -11.98 20.88
C MET A 51 9.67 -12.52 22.33
N ILE A 52 8.58 -13.19 22.75
CA ILE A 52 8.50 -13.87 24.06
C ILE A 52 9.53 -15.00 24.14
N VAL A 53 9.63 -15.85 23.12
CA VAL A 53 10.64 -16.90 23.03
C VAL A 53 12.05 -16.29 23.04
N SER A 54 12.24 -15.21 22.30
CA SER A 54 13.50 -14.45 22.29
C SER A 54 13.88 -13.97 23.69
N LYS A 55 12.96 -13.51 24.48
CA LYS A 55 13.23 -12.89 25.80
C LYS A 55 13.36 -13.90 26.93
N TYR A 56 12.66 -15.04 26.85
CA TYR A 56 12.51 -15.97 27.98
C TYR A 56 12.86 -17.41 27.66
N GLY A 57 12.91 -17.80 26.37
CA GLY A 57 13.02 -19.20 25.96
C GLY A 57 14.40 -19.82 26.14
N PHE A 58 15.44 -19.00 26.33
CA PHE A 58 16.86 -19.46 26.41
C PHE A 58 17.59 -18.90 27.62
N SER A 59 16.87 -18.58 28.69
CA SER A 59 17.40 -17.95 29.90
C SER A 59 18.41 -18.84 30.67
N ASP A 60 18.42 -20.14 30.38
CA ASP A 60 19.35 -21.15 30.92
C ASP A 60 20.70 -21.21 30.14
N SER A 61 20.81 -20.53 29.01
CA SER A 61 22.01 -20.49 28.19
C SER A 61 23.01 -19.41 28.69
N SER A 62 24.25 -19.76 28.86
CA SER A 62 25.31 -18.81 29.28
C SER A 62 25.69 -17.76 28.22
N HIS A 63 25.30 -18.00 26.96
CA HIS A 63 25.59 -17.11 25.83
C HIS A 63 24.27 -16.68 25.11
N TYR A 64 23.26 -16.37 25.91
CA TYR A 64 21.96 -15.98 25.42
C TYR A 64 22.00 -14.53 24.89
N ASP A 65 21.54 -14.39 23.63
CA ASP A 65 21.42 -13.12 22.92
C ASP A 65 19.97 -12.96 22.40
N ALA A 66 19.15 -12.31 23.20
CA ALA A 66 17.74 -12.07 22.86
C ALA A 66 17.57 -11.22 21.59
N GLU A 67 18.54 -10.37 21.25
CA GLU A 67 18.44 -9.46 20.12
C GLU A 67 18.50 -10.21 18.78
N ARG A 68 19.20 -11.35 18.73
CA ARG A 68 19.36 -12.13 17.49
C ARG A 68 18.05 -12.63 16.93
N ILE A 69 17.17 -13.21 17.76
CA ILE A 69 15.86 -13.69 17.30
C ILE A 69 14.99 -12.50 16.89
N ALA A 70 14.99 -11.43 17.66
CA ALA A 70 14.28 -10.20 17.34
C ALA A 70 14.70 -9.64 15.96
N ALA A 71 16.01 -9.57 15.70
CA ALA A 71 16.53 -9.14 14.40
C ALA A 71 16.09 -10.04 13.24
N GLN A 72 16.05 -11.37 13.45
CA GLN A 72 15.58 -12.33 12.45
C GLN A 72 14.08 -12.21 12.16
N ILE A 73 13.26 -11.87 13.16
CA ILE A 73 11.83 -11.59 12.93
C ILE A 73 11.67 -10.42 11.96
N VAL A 74 12.37 -9.30 12.23
CA VAL A 74 12.30 -8.09 11.39
C VAL A 74 12.69 -8.39 9.94
N SER A 75 13.76 -9.16 9.76
CA SER A 75 14.22 -9.60 8.44
C SER A 75 13.21 -10.56 7.76
N GLY A 76 12.73 -11.57 8.50
CA GLY A 76 11.78 -12.57 7.99
C GLY A 76 10.44 -11.98 7.56
N ILE A 77 9.91 -11.03 8.30
CA ILE A 77 8.69 -10.31 7.91
C ILE A 77 8.92 -9.46 6.65
N GLY A 78 10.14 -8.95 6.44
CA GLY A 78 10.51 -8.27 5.19
C GLY A 78 10.33 -9.17 3.95
N PHE A 79 10.64 -10.46 4.06
CA PHE A 79 10.40 -11.44 2.99
C PHE A 79 8.90 -11.64 2.69
N LEU A 80 8.07 -11.79 3.72
CA LEU A 80 6.61 -11.88 3.54
C LEU A 80 6.03 -10.60 2.94
N GLY A 81 6.48 -9.44 3.42
CA GLY A 81 6.09 -8.15 2.86
C GLY A 81 6.48 -8.01 1.39
N GLY A 82 7.69 -8.39 1.03
CA GLY A 82 8.17 -8.40 -0.36
C GLY A 82 7.32 -9.26 -1.28
N GLY A 83 6.82 -10.41 -0.80
CA GLY A 83 5.92 -11.29 -1.53
C GLY A 83 4.55 -10.68 -1.87
N LEU A 84 4.19 -9.54 -1.27
CA LEU A 84 2.94 -8.81 -1.57
C LEU A 84 3.13 -7.66 -2.56
N ILE A 85 4.36 -7.41 -3.00
CA ILE A 85 4.66 -6.35 -3.94
C ILE A 85 4.62 -6.94 -5.35
N PHE A 86 3.70 -6.44 -6.17
CA PHE A 86 3.54 -6.85 -7.56
C PHE A 86 3.99 -5.72 -8.48
N ILE A 87 4.86 -6.06 -9.42
CA ILE A 87 5.36 -5.14 -10.45
C ILE A 87 4.71 -5.55 -11.78
N LYS A 88 3.91 -4.67 -12.35
CA LYS A 88 3.36 -4.79 -13.72
C LYS A 88 3.88 -3.62 -14.52
N LYS A 89 4.51 -3.88 -15.67
CA LYS A 89 5.08 -2.91 -16.65
C LYS A 89 5.34 -1.48 -16.11
N ASP A 90 4.29 -0.71 -15.80
CA ASP A 90 4.40 0.71 -15.43
C ASP A 90 3.84 1.02 -14.03
N TYR A 91 3.51 -0.02 -13.23
CA TYR A 91 2.79 0.17 -11.99
C TYR A 91 3.23 -0.85 -10.92
N ILE A 92 3.48 -0.35 -9.72
CA ILE A 92 3.86 -1.13 -8.54
C ILE A 92 2.71 -1.10 -7.55
N SER A 93 2.22 -2.27 -7.14
CA SER A 93 1.16 -2.40 -6.12
C SER A 93 1.64 -3.19 -4.91
N GLY A 94 0.93 -3.03 -3.78
CA GLY A 94 1.22 -3.78 -2.56
C GLY A 94 2.21 -3.13 -1.61
N LEU A 95 2.91 -2.05 -1.99
CA LEU A 95 3.90 -1.37 -1.15
C LEU A 95 3.34 -0.98 0.23
N THR A 96 2.19 -0.31 0.28
CA THR A 96 1.54 0.09 1.53
C THR A 96 1.09 -1.12 2.35
N THR A 97 0.64 -2.20 1.69
CA THR A 97 0.26 -3.45 2.36
C THR A 97 1.47 -4.13 2.99
N ALA A 98 2.57 -4.21 2.26
CA ALA A 98 3.84 -4.76 2.74
C ALA A 98 4.37 -3.99 3.96
N ALA A 99 4.39 -2.65 3.87
CA ALA A 99 4.76 -1.77 4.98
C ALA A 99 3.82 -1.94 6.18
N GLY A 100 2.51 -2.11 5.96
CA GLY A 100 1.52 -2.37 7.01
C GLY A 100 1.77 -3.67 7.76
N ILE A 101 2.05 -4.77 7.06
CA ILE A 101 2.38 -6.06 7.69
C ILE A 101 3.68 -5.95 8.49
N TRP A 102 4.71 -5.35 7.91
CA TRP A 102 5.99 -5.15 8.59
C TRP A 102 5.80 -4.34 9.89
N THR A 103 5.10 -3.23 9.82
CA THR A 103 4.82 -2.38 10.99
C THR A 103 3.97 -3.12 12.04
N THR A 104 2.96 -3.89 11.63
CA THR A 104 2.13 -4.70 12.56
C THR A 104 2.98 -5.70 13.32
N ALA A 105 3.95 -6.35 12.67
CA ALA A 105 4.87 -7.26 13.34
C ALA A 105 5.71 -6.55 14.39
N ILE A 106 6.29 -5.39 14.09
CA ILE A 106 7.11 -4.61 15.04
C ILE A 106 6.27 -4.14 16.25
N ILE A 107 5.04 -3.70 16.01
CA ILE A 107 4.10 -3.34 17.09
C ILE A 107 3.83 -4.55 17.99
N ALA A 108 3.58 -5.71 17.42
CA ALA A 108 3.33 -6.93 18.19
C ALA A 108 4.59 -7.40 18.96
N MET A 109 5.78 -7.26 18.37
CA MET A 109 7.04 -7.49 19.08
C MET A 109 7.17 -6.59 20.31
N SER A 110 6.80 -5.30 20.20
CA SER A 110 6.87 -4.38 21.35
C SER A 110 5.94 -4.83 22.49
N ILE A 111 4.76 -5.35 22.19
CA ILE A 111 3.83 -5.92 23.16
C ILE A 111 4.43 -7.18 23.80
N GLY A 112 5.01 -8.07 23.00
CA GLY A 112 5.73 -9.26 23.47
C GLY A 112 6.90 -8.92 24.41
N ALA A 113 7.57 -7.78 24.15
CA ALA A 113 8.68 -7.26 24.94
C ALA A 113 8.29 -6.46 26.18
N GLU A 114 6.99 -6.35 26.54
CA GLU A 114 6.43 -5.54 27.66
C GLU A 114 6.38 -4.02 27.39
N MET A 115 6.65 -3.58 26.19
CA MET A 115 6.59 -2.16 25.82
C MET A 115 5.15 -1.78 25.40
N TYR A 116 4.16 -2.00 26.28
CA TYR A 116 2.73 -1.86 25.97
C TYR A 116 2.36 -0.46 25.50
N ILE A 117 2.86 0.58 26.19
CA ILE A 117 2.56 1.98 25.84
C ILE A 117 3.03 2.28 24.42
N ILE A 118 4.25 1.89 24.09
CA ILE A 118 4.83 2.11 22.76
C ILE A 118 4.02 1.32 21.71
N GLY A 119 3.69 0.05 21.99
CA GLY A 119 2.88 -0.76 21.08
C GLY A 119 1.51 -0.17 20.82
N MET A 120 0.81 0.28 21.87
CA MET A 120 -0.52 0.89 21.74
C MET A 120 -0.46 2.25 21.01
N CYS A 121 0.45 3.13 21.39
CA CYS A 121 0.63 4.41 20.70
C CYS A 121 0.95 4.21 19.22
N SER A 122 1.83 3.27 18.88
CA SER A 122 2.18 2.95 17.50
C SER A 122 0.99 2.36 16.73
N SER A 123 0.15 1.54 17.40
CA SER A 123 -1.09 1.00 16.79
C SER A 123 -2.07 2.11 16.43
N ILE A 124 -2.25 3.07 17.31
CA ILE A 124 -3.12 4.23 17.08
C ILE A 124 -2.53 5.08 15.94
N LEU A 125 -1.24 5.33 15.98
CA LEU A 125 -0.56 6.17 14.99
C LEU A 125 -0.66 5.57 13.59
N ILE A 126 -0.43 4.24 13.41
CA ILE A 126 -0.55 3.62 12.09
C ILE A 126 -1.98 3.68 11.58
N LEU A 127 -3.00 3.49 12.43
CA LEU A 127 -4.39 3.62 12.03
C LEU A 127 -4.71 5.04 11.59
N ILE A 128 -4.26 6.05 12.33
CA ILE A 128 -4.39 7.46 11.95
C ILE A 128 -3.75 7.69 10.59
N LEU A 129 -2.50 7.29 10.39
CA LEU A 129 -1.80 7.45 9.12
C LEU A 129 -2.54 6.75 7.96
N GLN A 130 -3.04 5.54 8.18
CA GLN A 130 -3.77 4.78 7.17
C GLN A 130 -5.14 5.38 6.82
N LEU A 131 -5.76 6.11 7.76
CA LEU A 131 -7.03 6.82 7.54
C LEU A 131 -6.80 8.16 6.84
N PHE A 132 -5.82 8.96 7.32
CA PHE A 132 -5.62 10.34 6.86
C PHE A 132 -4.77 10.46 5.59
N LEU A 133 -3.87 9.51 5.31
CA LEU A 133 -3.07 9.50 4.07
C LEU A 133 -3.82 8.90 2.88
N LYS A 134 -5.14 8.71 2.98
CA LYS A 134 -5.99 8.31 1.87
C LYS A 134 -6.05 9.46 0.85
N GLU A 135 -5.89 9.14 -0.43
CA GLU A 135 -5.94 10.12 -1.54
C GLU A 135 -7.24 10.97 -1.55
N GLU A 136 -8.31 10.46 -0.93
CA GLU A 136 -9.63 11.12 -0.87
C GLU A 136 -9.76 12.16 0.25
N PHE A 137 -8.91 12.14 1.29
CA PHE A 137 -8.97 13.07 2.42
C PHE A 137 -7.86 14.13 2.34
N GLY A 138 -8.13 15.20 1.64
CA GLY A 138 -7.87 16.63 1.86
C GLY A 138 -6.42 17.16 1.90
N ILE A 139 -5.43 16.53 2.49
CA ILE A 139 -4.09 17.12 2.57
C ILE A 139 -3.26 16.83 1.30
N PHE A 140 -3.45 15.67 0.69
CA PHE A 140 -2.81 15.29 -0.57
C PHE A 140 -3.68 15.53 -1.82
N SER A 141 -4.93 15.99 -1.67
CA SER A 141 -5.75 16.42 -2.82
C SER A 141 -5.13 17.63 -3.53
N PHE A 142 -4.19 18.35 -2.89
CA PHE A 142 -3.37 19.38 -3.52
C PHE A 142 -2.29 18.79 -4.45
N ILE A 143 -1.86 17.55 -4.22
CA ILE A 143 -0.97 16.84 -5.13
C ILE A 143 -1.85 16.13 -6.15
N LYS A 144 -2.21 16.86 -7.21
CA LYS A 144 -2.91 16.29 -8.37
C LYS A 144 -1.96 15.31 -9.06
N ILE A 145 -2.11 14.02 -8.79
CA ILE A 145 -1.45 13.00 -9.61
C ILE A 145 -2.16 13.03 -10.97
N PRO A 146 -1.46 13.38 -12.04
CA PRO A 146 -2.08 13.45 -13.37
C PRO A 146 -2.44 12.04 -13.84
N TYR A 147 -3.60 11.86 -14.44
CA TYR A 147 -3.93 10.64 -15.16
C TYR A 147 -3.11 10.59 -16.45
N THR A 148 -2.50 9.45 -16.75
CA THR A 148 -1.87 9.24 -18.05
C THR A 148 -2.89 8.61 -19.00
N ILE A 149 -3.05 9.20 -20.17
CA ILE A 149 -3.92 8.69 -21.21
C ILE A 149 -3.04 8.29 -22.39
N ASP A 150 -2.99 7.00 -22.66
CA ASP A 150 -2.29 6.46 -23.84
C ASP A 150 -3.27 6.35 -25.00
N ILE A 151 -3.04 7.10 -26.04
CA ILE A 151 -3.90 7.17 -27.24
C ILE A 151 -3.14 6.58 -28.43
N VAL A 152 -3.60 5.46 -28.94
CA VAL A 152 -3.01 4.82 -30.13
C VAL A 152 -3.74 5.31 -31.38
N LEU A 153 -3.01 5.92 -32.31
CA LEU A 153 -3.53 6.56 -33.51
C LEU A 153 -3.00 5.86 -34.77
N ASP A 154 -3.86 5.72 -35.77
CA ASP A 154 -3.46 5.19 -37.07
C ASP A 154 -2.75 6.21 -37.96
N ASN A 155 -2.86 7.52 -37.65
CA ASN A 155 -2.30 8.58 -38.49
C ASN A 155 -1.88 9.81 -37.65
N PRO A 156 -0.69 10.39 -37.91
CA PRO A 156 -0.18 11.60 -37.22
C PRO A 156 -1.13 12.80 -37.29
N THR A 157 -1.88 12.98 -38.37
CA THR A 157 -2.84 14.10 -38.53
C THR A 157 -3.99 14.05 -37.53
N SER A 158 -4.14 12.95 -36.82
CA SER A 158 -5.17 12.78 -35.78
C SER A 158 -4.81 13.48 -34.48
N ILE A 159 -3.52 13.75 -34.23
CA ILE A 159 -3.05 14.49 -33.03
C ILE A 159 -3.63 15.89 -33.00
N GLU A 160 -3.64 16.60 -34.15
CA GLU A 160 -4.18 17.96 -34.20
C GLU A 160 -5.64 18.05 -33.79
N LYS A 161 -6.44 17.01 -34.12
CA LYS A 161 -7.84 16.94 -33.72
C LYS A 161 -7.99 16.77 -32.21
N ILE A 162 -7.14 15.96 -31.59
CA ILE A 162 -7.13 15.74 -30.14
C ILE A 162 -6.74 17.03 -29.44
N TYR A 163 -5.67 17.68 -29.88
CA TYR A 163 -5.24 18.96 -29.29
C TYR A 163 -6.29 20.06 -29.47
N LYS A 164 -6.93 20.12 -30.64
CA LYS A 164 -8.00 21.07 -30.90
C LYS A 164 -9.21 20.86 -29.97
N TYR A 165 -9.56 19.60 -29.71
CA TYR A 165 -10.60 19.25 -28.76
C TYR A 165 -10.20 19.66 -27.34
N PHE A 166 -9.02 19.28 -26.86
CA PHE A 166 -8.55 19.63 -25.53
C PHE A 166 -8.48 21.15 -25.31
N LYS A 167 -8.03 21.88 -26.33
CA LYS A 167 -8.00 23.34 -26.28
C LYS A 167 -9.39 23.97 -26.30
N LYS A 168 -10.32 23.40 -27.09
CA LYS A 168 -11.71 23.90 -27.16
C LYS A 168 -12.44 23.71 -25.82
N GLU A 169 -12.28 22.57 -25.18
CA GLU A 169 -12.90 22.25 -23.89
C GLU A 169 -12.10 22.78 -22.70
N ASN A 170 -11.04 23.56 -22.94
CA ASN A 170 -10.17 24.15 -21.91
C ASN A 170 -9.56 23.09 -20.95
N ILE A 171 -9.28 21.89 -21.46
CA ILE A 171 -8.72 20.77 -20.72
C ILE A 171 -7.23 21.02 -20.49
N LYS A 172 -6.80 21.01 -19.23
CA LYS A 172 -5.38 21.14 -18.86
C LYS A 172 -4.67 19.80 -19.04
N PHE A 173 -3.76 19.73 -19.99
CA PHE A 173 -2.96 18.55 -20.26
C PHE A 173 -1.50 18.94 -20.53
N SER A 174 -0.62 17.97 -20.38
CA SER A 174 0.76 18.04 -20.85
C SER A 174 1.08 16.79 -21.69
N GLU A 175 1.84 16.99 -22.75
CA GLU A 175 2.37 15.90 -23.56
C GLU A 175 3.55 15.27 -22.82
N LYS A 176 3.54 13.95 -22.66
CA LYS A 176 4.60 13.20 -22.00
C LYS A 176 5.54 12.57 -23.02
N SER A 177 4.98 11.90 -24.02
CA SER A 177 5.77 11.29 -25.10
C SER A 177 4.93 11.05 -26.36
N ILE A 178 5.62 11.03 -27.51
CA ILE A 178 5.09 10.56 -28.79
C ILE A 178 6.02 9.46 -29.29
N ASN A 179 5.51 8.26 -29.39
CA ASN A 179 6.28 7.10 -29.82
C ASN A 179 5.63 6.42 -31.03
N TYR A 180 6.44 5.79 -31.87
CA TYR A 180 5.99 4.93 -32.95
C TYR A 180 6.24 3.46 -32.59
N ARG A 181 5.21 2.63 -32.68
CA ARG A 181 5.31 1.18 -32.46
C ARG A 181 4.36 0.46 -33.41
N ASP A 182 4.89 -0.53 -34.17
CA ASP A 182 4.12 -1.34 -35.10
C ASP A 182 3.28 -0.50 -36.09
N ASP A 183 3.92 0.52 -36.73
CA ASP A 183 3.30 1.49 -37.63
C ASP A 183 2.17 2.33 -37.04
N LYS A 184 1.99 2.29 -35.73
CA LYS A 184 1.02 3.10 -34.98
C LYS A 184 1.70 4.15 -34.15
N LEU A 185 1.06 5.30 -34.06
CA LEU A 185 1.52 6.40 -33.23
C LEU A 185 0.88 6.29 -31.86
N ILE A 186 1.69 6.27 -30.81
CA ILE A 186 1.26 6.27 -29.42
C ILE A 186 1.52 7.65 -28.84
N LEU A 187 0.45 8.36 -28.50
CA LEU A 187 0.49 9.65 -27.84
C LEU A 187 0.17 9.46 -26.35
N GLU A 188 1.16 9.70 -25.49
CA GLU A 188 0.99 9.75 -24.04
C GLU A 188 0.67 11.18 -23.58
N VAL A 189 -0.49 11.39 -23.00
CA VAL A 189 -0.94 12.68 -22.49
C VAL A 189 -1.20 12.60 -21.00
N GLN A 190 -0.66 13.53 -20.22
CA GLN A 190 -0.99 13.69 -18.80
C GLN A 190 -2.12 14.68 -18.63
N TYR A 191 -3.21 14.22 -18.03
CA TYR A 191 -4.37 15.01 -17.70
C TYR A 191 -4.33 15.46 -16.23
N HIS A 192 -4.36 16.76 -15.98
CA HIS A 192 -4.08 17.34 -14.67
C HIS A 192 -5.32 17.67 -13.82
N ASN A 193 -6.52 17.38 -14.29
CA ASN A 193 -7.75 17.74 -13.58
C ASN A 193 -8.49 16.48 -13.10
N LYS A 194 -9.07 16.52 -11.87
CA LYS A 194 -9.88 15.43 -11.30
C LYS A 194 -11.39 15.60 -11.59
N ASN A 195 -11.79 16.33 -12.61
CA ASN A 195 -13.19 16.49 -12.95
C ASN A 195 -13.71 15.27 -13.72
N GLU A 196 -14.51 14.43 -13.06
CA GLU A 196 -15.06 13.21 -13.65
C GLU A 196 -15.87 13.50 -14.92
N ASN A 197 -16.58 14.62 -14.97
CA ASN A 197 -17.36 15.01 -16.16
C ASN A 197 -16.47 15.34 -17.35
N GLU A 198 -15.31 15.99 -17.12
CA GLU A 198 -14.32 16.24 -18.16
C GLU A 198 -13.70 14.93 -18.65
N LEU A 199 -13.37 14.01 -17.73
CA LEU A 199 -12.81 12.70 -18.07
C LEU A 199 -13.80 11.87 -18.92
N ILE A 200 -15.09 11.85 -18.54
CA ILE A 200 -16.16 11.21 -19.33
C ILE A 200 -16.24 11.85 -20.72
N GLY A 201 -16.14 13.18 -20.81
CA GLY A 201 -16.10 13.90 -22.08
C GLY A 201 -14.93 13.48 -22.98
N ILE A 202 -13.74 13.36 -22.41
CA ILE A 202 -12.53 12.86 -23.13
C ILE A 202 -12.75 11.43 -23.61
N ILE A 203 -13.26 10.53 -22.77
CA ILE A 203 -13.52 9.13 -23.12
C ILE A 203 -14.51 9.05 -24.27
N ASN A 204 -15.61 9.80 -24.22
CA ASN A 204 -16.62 9.81 -25.27
C ASN A 204 -16.07 10.35 -26.60
N PHE A 205 -15.32 11.46 -26.54
CA PHE A 205 -14.65 12.00 -27.72
C PHE A 205 -13.67 11.00 -28.35
N LEU A 206 -12.87 10.30 -27.55
CA LEU A 206 -11.93 9.30 -28.06
C LEU A 206 -12.64 8.09 -28.67
N ARG A 207 -13.77 7.65 -28.09
CA ARG A 207 -14.60 6.56 -28.62
C ARG A 207 -15.25 6.91 -29.98
N GLU A 208 -15.74 8.12 -30.11
CA GLU A 208 -16.41 8.57 -31.33
C GLU A 208 -15.42 8.86 -32.48
N ASN A 209 -14.15 9.08 -32.13
CA ASN A 209 -13.12 9.38 -33.12
C ASN A 209 -12.63 8.08 -33.80
N ARG A 210 -13.13 7.80 -35.00
CA ARG A 210 -12.75 6.62 -35.80
C ARG A 210 -11.24 6.45 -36.09
N LYS A 211 -10.44 7.47 -35.81
CA LYS A 211 -8.98 7.46 -36.00
C LYS A 211 -8.21 7.04 -34.75
N VAL A 212 -8.88 6.88 -33.63
CA VAL A 212 -8.32 6.32 -32.40
C VAL A 212 -8.51 4.81 -32.43
N PHE A 213 -7.41 4.09 -32.47
CA PHE A 213 -7.45 2.62 -32.50
C PHE A 213 -7.72 2.03 -31.12
N LYS A 214 -7.03 2.58 -30.09
CA LYS A 214 -7.16 2.15 -28.72
C LYS A 214 -6.77 3.29 -27.79
N PHE A 215 -7.33 3.35 -26.59
CA PHE A 215 -6.84 4.19 -25.52
C PHE A 215 -6.88 3.42 -24.18
N SER A 216 -6.00 3.77 -23.26
CA SER A 216 -5.97 3.29 -21.88
C SER A 216 -5.80 4.47 -20.93
N LEU A 217 -6.26 4.30 -19.70
CA LEU A 217 -6.15 5.25 -18.61
C LEU A 217 -5.34 4.57 -17.51
N ASP A 218 -4.25 5.18 -17.08
CA ASP A 218 -3.39 4.73 -15.98
C ASP A 218 -3.31 5.80 -14.87
#